data_86c2b7219ffe92ccc258b4a02fd7d4a1
#
_entry.id   86c2b7219ffe92ccc258b4a02fd7d4a1
#
_cell.length_a   1.000
_cell.length_b   1.000
_cell.length_c   1.000
_cell.angle_alpha   90.00
_cell.angle_beta   90.00
_cell.angle_gamma   90.00
#
_symmetry.space_group_name_H-M   'P 1'
#
loop_
_entity.id
_entity.type
_entity.pdbx_description
1 polymer ?
#
loop_
_entity_poly.entity_id
_entity_poly.type
_entity_poly.pdbx_seq_one_letter_code
_entity_poly.pdbx_strand_id
1 'polypeptide(L)'
;MVQTGNLQRDLPPRLFAEEAFTTLVDRPGLRIECIVSTGRVIPEGQWYDQETDEWVLLVEGAARLRIEGESEDRLLAEGDWILLPAHCRHRVTWTRTELPPTVWLAVHFVPEE
;
A
#
# COMPACT_ATOMS: atom_id res chain seq x y z
N MET A 1 2.35 25.90 9.04
CA MET A 1 3.72 25.43 8.75
C MET A 1 3.70 24.45 7.60
N VAL A 2 4.65 24.58 6.67
CA VAL A 2 4.78 23.65 5.54
C VAL A 2 5.56 22.42 6.00
N GLN A 3 5.09 21.25 5.57
CA GLN A 3 5.80 19.99 5.80
C GLN A 3 6.18 19.39 4.46
N THR A 4 7.38 18.88 4.36
CA THR A 4 7.91 18.31 3.11
C THR A 4 8.60 16.99 3.36
N GLY A 5 8.77 16.21 2.30
CA GLY A 5 9.48 14.96 2.36
C GLY A 5 9.64 14.36 0.96
N ASN A 6 10.21 13.19 0.89
CA ASN A 6 10.41 12.47 -0.35
C ASN A 6 10.20 10.97 -0.11
N LEU A 7 9.23 10.37 -0.80
CA LEU A 7 8.83 8.98 -0.57
C LEU A 7 9.94 7.99 -0.91
N GLN A 8 10.83 8.33 -1.82
CA GLN A 8 11.89 7.42 -2.26
C GLN A 8 13.19 7.62 -1.48
N ARG A 9 13.43 8.82 -0.97
CA ARG A 9 14.64 9.14 -0.21
C ARG A 9 14.45 8.96 1.29
N ASP A 10 13.28 9.32 1.82
CA ASP A 10 13.01 9.33 3.26
C ASP A 10 12.50 7.96 3.71
N LEU A 11 13.27 6.91 3.40
CA LEU A 11 12.94 5.55 3.77
C LEU A 11 13.31 5.29 5.23
N PRO A 12 12.68 4.28 5.86
CA PRO A 12 13.10 3.87 7.21
C PRO A 12 14.59 3.54 7.25
N PRO A 13 15.28 3.83 8.37
CA PRO A 13 16.71 3.55 8.47
C PRO A 13 17.06 2.07 8.36
N ARG A 14 16.09 1.20 8.56
CA ARG A 14 16.26 -0.26 8.41
C ARG A 14 15.10 -0.79 7.60
N LEU A 15 15.42 -1.70 6.69
CA LEU A 15 14.42 -2.43 5.92
C LEU A 15 14.31 -3.82 6.51
N PHE A 16 13.10 -4.23 6.86
CA PHE A 16 12.83 -5.50 7.50
C PHE A 16 12.04 -6.40 6.57
N ALA A 17 11.90 -7.68 6.95
CA ALA A 17 11.00 -8.58 6.27
C ALA A 17 9.54 -8.13 6.38
N GLU A 18 9.23 -7.25 7.33
CA GLU A 18 7.89 -6.70 7.52
C GLU A 18 7.74 -5.37 6.79
N GLU A 19 6.49 -5.06 6.43
CA GLU A 19 6.19 -3.76 5.85
C GLU A 19 6.38 -2.65 6.87
N ALA A 20 6.89 -1.51 6.41
CA ALA A 20 7.02 -0.32 7.25
C ALA A 20 5.98 0.70 6.80
N PHE A 21 5.22 1.25 7.75
CA PHE A 21 4.17 2.23 7.51
C PHE A 21 4.58 3.56 8.12
N THR A 22 4.53 4.62 7.33
CA THR A 22 4.78 5.98 7.82
C THR A 22 3.57 6.85 7.50
N THR A 23 2.94 7.39 8.52
CA THR A 23 1.80 8.30 8.33
C THR A 23 2.32 9.68 7.95
N LEU A 24 1.87 10.17 6.79
CA LEU A 24 2.26 11.47 6.27
C LEU A 24 1.26 12.56 6.65
N VAL A 25 -0.01 12.24 6.59
CA VAL A 25 -1.11 13.14 6.94
C VAL A 25 -2.17 12.34 7.67
N ASP A 26 -2.65 12.87 8.79
CA ASP A 26 -3.72 12.23 9.55
C ASP A 26 -4.71 13.32 9.98
N ARG A 27 -5.92 13.24 9.43
CA ARG A 27 -7.01 14.16 9.69
C ARG A 27 -8.30 13.37 9.86
N PRO A 28 -9.32 13.92 10.52
CA PRO A 28 -10.62 13.25 10.57
C PRO A 28 -11.10 12.89 9.16
N GLY A 29 -11.32 11.59 8.93
CA GLY A 29 -11.81 11.09 7.65
C GLY A 29 -10.77 10.98 6.55
N LEU A 30 -9.49 11.27 6.83
CA LEU A 30 -8.42 11.19 5.82
C LEU A 30 -7.11 10.77 6.45
N ARG A 31 -6.46 9.76 5.85
CA ARG A 31 -5.10 9.37 6.24
C ARG A 31 -4.29 9.09 4.98
N ILE A 32 -3.10 9.67 4.92
CA ILE A 32 -2.13 9.40 3.84
C ILE A 32 -0.92 8.75 4.47
N GLU A 33 -0.51 7.60 3.93
CA GLU A 33 0.65 6.89 4.44
C GLU A 33 1.54 6.36 3.33
N CYS A 34 2.81 6.27 3.63
CA CYS A 34 3.81 5.62 2.79
C CYS A 34 4.03 4.21 3.32
N ILE A 35 4.01 3.23 2.45
CA ILE A 35 4.23 1.83 2.79
C ILE A 35 5.47 1.36 2.05
N VAL A 36 6.42 0.77 2.79
CA VAL A 36 7.66 0.24 2.21
C VAL A 36 7.73 -1.25 2.48
N SER A 37 7.97 -2.03 1.43
CA SER A 37 7.92 -3.49 1.50
C SER A 37 9.15 -4.09 0.85
N THR A 38 9.73 -5.12 1.48
CA THR A 38 10.90 -5.83 0.98
C THR A 38 10.63 -7.33 0.82
N GLY A 39 9.47 -7.66 0.29
CA GLY A 39 9.13 -9.05 -0.04
C GLY A 39 8.15 -9.72 0.91
N ARG A 40 7.72 -9.02 1.96
CA ARG A 40 6.69 -9.58 2.82
C ARG A 40 5.36 -9.63 2.12
N VAL A 41 4.67 -10.76 2.28
CA VAL A 41 3.35 -10.96 1.70
C VAL A 41 2.35 -11.35 2.79
N ILE A 42 1.07 -11.12 2.53
CA ILE A 42 -0.01 -11.52 3.43
C ILE A 42 -0.36 -12.98 3.13
N PRO A 43 -0.34 -13.87 4.14
CA PRO A 43 -0.65 -15.28 3.93
C PRO A 43 -2.04 -15.51 3.34
N GLU A 44 -2.18 -16.60 2.62
CA GLU A 44 -3.46 -17.01 2.09
C GLU A 44 -4.49 -17.15 3.21
N GLY A 45 -5.70 -16.67 2.95
CA GLY A 45 -6.78 -16.67 3.94
C GLY A 45 -6.80 -15.47 4.85
N GLN A 46 -5.76 -14.65 4.84
CA GLN A 46 -5.73 -13.38 5.56
C GLN A 46 -5.96 -12.24 4.59
N TRP A 47 -6.85 -11.34 4.95
CA TRP A 47 -7.26 -10.24 4.08
C TRP A 47 -7.25 -8.91 4.82
N TYR A 48 -6.84 -7.86 4.12
CA TYR A 48 -7.15 -6.51 4.55
C TYR A 48 -8.63 -6.25 4.28
N ASP A 49 -9.32 -5.72 5.28
CA ASP A 49 -10.74 -5.38 5.19
C ASP A 49 -10.91 -4.10 6.00
N GLN A 50 -11.12 -3.00 5.34
CA GLN A 50 -11.08 -1.68 5.95
C GLN A 50 -12.42 -0.97 5.82
N GLU A 51 -12.70 -0.09 6.79
CA GLU A 51 -13.94 0.68 6.82
C GLU A 51 -13.87 1.93 5.93
N THR A 52 -12.68 2.25 5.42
CA THR A 52 -12.46 3.38 4.54
C THR A 52 -12.22 2.91 3.11
N ASP A 53 -12.46 3.80 2.14
CA ASP A 53 -11.93 3.60 0.80
C ASP A 53 -10.43 3.81 0.83
N GLU A 54 -9.71 3.10 -0.03
CA GLU A 54 -8.27 3.22 -0.14
C GLU A 54 -7.87 3.40 -1.60
N TRP A 55 -7.23 4.54 -1.89
CA TRP A 55 -6.58 4.75 -3.18
C TRP A 55 -5.10 4.51 -2.99
N VAL A 56 -4.51 3.58 -3.74
CA VAL A 56 -3.11 3.22 -3.56
C VAL A 56 -2.38 3.31 -4.88
N LEU A 57 -1.18 3.92 -4.82
CA LEU A 57 -0.29 4.12 -5.96
C LEU A 57 1.01 3.38 -5.70
N LEU A 58 1.44 2.56 -6.66
CA LEU A 58 2.76 1.94 -6.62
C LEU A 58 3.78 2.96 -7.13
N VAL A 59 4.57 3.52 -6.22
CA VAL A 59 5.53 4.57 -6.54
C VAL A 59 6.82 3.99 -7.11
N GLU A 60 7.29 2.88 -6.54
CA GLU A 60 8.52 2.22 -6.96
C GLU A 60 8.42 0.73 -6.70
N GLY A 61 8.97 -0.07 -7.59
CA GLY A 61 9.02 -1.51 -7.43
C GLY A 61 8.00 -2.24 -8.27
N ALA A 62 7.57 -3.39 -7.78
CA ALA A 62 6.58 -4.24 -8.43
C ALA A 62 5.86 -5.09 -7.39
N ALA A 63 4.59 -5.38 -7.64
CA ALA A 63 3.78 -6.16 -6.70
C ALA A 63 2.67 -6.91 -7.41
N ARG A 64 2.12 -7.89 -6.71
CA ARG A 64 0.88 -8.57 -7.08
C ARG A 64 -0.12 -8.41 -5.96
N LEU A 65 -1.35 -8.12 -6.34
CA LEU A 65 -2.45 -7.90 -5.42
C LEU A 65 -3.58 -8.85 -5.74
N ARG A 66 -4.08 -9.55 -4.72
CA ARG A 66 -5.25 -10.41 -4.86
C ARG A 66 -6.46 -9.72 -4.29
N ILE A 67 -7.54 -9.67 -5.06
CA ILE A 67 -8.82 -9.15 -4.61
C ILE A 67 -9.77 -10.34 -4.45
N GLU A 68 -10.45 -10.40 -3.31
CA GLU A 68 -11.40 -11.47 -3.04
C GLU A 68 -12.48 -11.51 -4.13
N GLY A 69 -12.71 -12.68 -4.69
CA GLY A 69 -13.68 -12.87 -5.75
C GLY A 69 -13.10 -12.84 -7.15
N GLU A 70 -11.87 -12.36 -7.31
CA GLU A 70 -11.20 -12.39 -8.60
C GLU A 70 -10.43 -13.70 -8.77
N SER A 71 -10.32 -14.18 -10.01
CA SER A 71 -9.70 -15.47 -10.28
C SER A 71 -8.18 -15.40 -10.40
N GLU A 72 -7.62 -14.21 -10.62
CA GLU A 72 -6.19 -14.02 -10.82
C GLU A 72 -5.68 -12.81 -10.03
N ASP A 73 -4.39 -12.84 -9.70
CA ASP A 73 -3.73 -11.70 -9.09
C ASP A 73 -3.60 -10.57 -10.10
N ARG A 74 -3.68 -9.34 -9.61
CA ARG A 74 -3.40 -8.15 -10.41
C ARG A 74 -1.92 -7.81 -10.28
N LEU A 75 -1.26 -7.63 -11.42
CA LEU A 75 0.12 -7.16 -11.46
C LEU A 75 0.14 -5.65 -11.43
N LEU A 76 0.96 -5.08 -10.55
CA LEU A 76 1.14 -3.64 -10.43
C LEU A 76 2.58 -3.28 -10.72
N ALA A 77 2.77 -2.28 -11.58
CA ALA A 77 4.06 -1.70 -11.93
C ALA A 77 4.10 -0.25 -11.49
N GLU A 78 5.27 0.36 -11.56
CA GLU A 78 5.44 1.76 -11.18
C GLU A 78 4.45 2.67 -11.91
N GLY A 79 3.75 3.50 -11.17
CA GLY A 79 2.74 4.40 -11.69
C GLY A 79 1.33 3.82 -11.71
N ASP A 80 1.17 2.54 -11.48
CA ASP A 80 -0.16 1.94 -11.42
C ASP A 80 -0.84 2.32 -10.10
N TRP A 81 -2.13 2.60 -10.18
CA TRP A 81 -2.94 2.87 -9.00
C TRP A 81 -4.22 2.07 -9.04
N ILE A 82 -4.80 1.88 -7.88
CA ILE A 82 -6.07 1.16 -7.75
C ILE A 82 -6.89 1.80 -6.63
N LEU A 83 -8.18 1.93 -6.85
CA LEU A 83 -9.11 2.37 -5.82
C LEU A 83 -9.85 1.14 -5.28
N LEU A 84 -9.65 0.89 -3.99
CA LEU A 84 -10.26 -0.23 -3.27
C LEU A 84 -11.39 0.34 -2.40
N PRO A 85 -12.66 0.08 -2.73
CA PRO A 85 -13.76 0.54 -1.88
C PRO A 85 -13.70 -0.06 -0.48
N ALA A 86 -14.34 0.59 0.48
CA ALA A 86 -14.47 0.06 1.83
C ALA A 86 -14.96 -1.40 1.79
N HIS A 87 -14.38 -2.23 2.64
CA HIS A 87 -14.69 -3.66 2.77
C HIS A 87 -14.39 -4.50 1.52
N CYS A 88 -13.65 -3.94 0.56
CA CYS A 88 -13.08 -4.71 -0.54
C CYS A 88 -11.89 -5.49 0.00
N ARG A 89 -12.08 -6.79 0.24
CA ARG A 89 -11.02 -7.61 0.85
C ARG A 89 -9.93 -7.89 -0.16
N HIS A 90 -8.69 -7.64 0.26
CA HIS A 90 -7.53 -7.75 -0.62
C HIS A 90 -6.29 -8.13 0.18
N ARG A 91 -5.26 -8.60 -0.52
CA ARG A 91 -3.96 -8.91 0.10
C ARG A 91 -2.86 -8.80 -0.94
N VAL A 92 -1.67 -8.46 -0.49
CA VAL A 92 -0.46 -8.46 -1.33
C VAL A 92 0.06 -9.90 -1.36
N THR A 93 0.17 -10.46 -2.56
CA THR A 93 0.63 -11.84 -2.75
C THR A 93 2.09 -11.92 -3.16
N TRP A 94 2.68 -10.82 -3.60
CA TRP A 94 4.08 -10.77 -3.97
C TRP A 94 4.56 -9.32 -4.05
N THR A 95 5.77 -9.07 -3.59
CA THR A 95 6.52 -7.84 -3.90
C THR A 95 7.94 -8.23 -4.24
N ARG A 96 8.63 -7.34 -4.97
CA ARG A 96 10.03 -7.51 -5.29
C ARG A 96 10.84 -7.70 -3.99
N THR A 97 11.78 -8.66 -3.99
CA THR A 97 12.62 -8.93 -2.83
C THR A 97 13.97 -8.22 -2.89
N GLU A 98 14.41 -7.82 -4.08
CA GLU A 98 15.66 -7.08 -4.26
C GLU A 98 15.46 -5.61 -3.94
N LEU A 99 16.54 -4.95 -3.52
CA LEU A 99 16.56 -3.50 -3.32
C LEU A 99 16.70 -2.79 -4.68
N PRO A 100 16.15 -1.60 -4.80
CA PRO A 100 15.41 -0.82 -3.81
C PRO A 100 14.05 -1.44 -3.49
N PRO A 101 13.50 -1.13 -2.31
CA PRO A 101 12.23 -1.73 -1.88
C PRO A 101 11.05 -1.25 -2.69
N THR A 102 9.93 -1.95 -2.57
CA THR A 102 8.66 -1.52 -3.15
C THR A 102 8.05 -0.45 -2.27
N VAL A 103 7.69 0.68 -2.87
CA VAL A 103 7.15 1.85 -2.17
C VAL A 103 5.76 2.16 -2.68
N TRP A 104 4.82 2.29 -1.75
CA TRP A 104 3.42 2.60 -2.03
C TRP A 104 3.03 3.90 -1.36
N LEU A 105 2.11 4.62 -1.99
CA LEU A 105 1.41 5.74 -1.38
C LEU A 105 -0.05 5.34 -1.24
N ALA A 106 -0.55 5.32 -0.02
CA ALA A 106 -1.93 4.95 0.26
C ALA A 106 -2.70 6.12 0.84
N VAL A 107 -3.88 6.40 0.28
CA VAL A 107 -4.78 7.45 0.76
C VAL A 107 -6.07 6.76 1.21
N HIS A 108 -6.35 6.85 2.51
CA HIS A 108 -7.57 6.32 3.12
C HIS A 108 -8.54 7.46 3.37
N PHE A 109 -9.78 7.30 2.97
CA PHE A 109 -10.78 8.35 3.14
C PHE A 109 -12.17 7.75 3.35
N VAL A 110 -13.03 8.55 3.96
CA VAL A 110 -14.39 8.13 4.29
C VAL A 110 -15.17 7.84 3.00
N PRO A 111 -15.85 6.69 2.92
CA PRO A 111 -16.64 6.36 1.74
C PRO A 111 -17.80 7.33 1.54
N GLU A 112 -18.27 7.44 0.31
CA GLU A 112 -19.50 8.16 0.02
C GLU A 112 -20.67 7.46 0.69
N GLU A 113 -21.63 8.26 1.17
CA GLU A 113 -22.85 7.74 1.73
C GLU A 113 -23.90 7.45 0.66
#